data_c69ceba4478636a1f68d1f90cdb0f9d8
#
_entry.id   c69ceba4478636a1f68d1f90cdb0f9d8
#
_cell.length_a   1.000
_cell.length_b   1.000
_cell.length_c   1.000
_cell.angle_alpha   90.00
_cell.angle_beta   90.00
_cell.angle_gamma   90.00
#
_symmetry.space_group_name_H-M   'P 1'
#
loop_
_entity.id
_entity.type
_entity.pdbx_description
1 polymer ?
#
loop_
_entity_poly.entity_id
_entity_poly.type
_entity_poly.pdbx_seq_one_letter_code
_entity_poly.pdbx_strand_id
1 'polypeptide(L)'
;FTYNYKVRVPNYAQKTGKRLFFQPGFFEYGKGALFSSATRKYDIFFHYPWSEEDKIEYTLPAGYALDSADSPAPINDPGKIASLEITMGTTANGGILRYDRKFFFGGNGNYLFPTSSYEAVKAYFDAFNKADTHSMTLRQK
;
A
#
# COMPACT_ATOMS: atom_id res chain seq x y z
N PHE A 1 -19.64 -8.77 6.12
CA PHE A 1 -20.40 -8.05 5.09
C PHE A 1 -19.63 -8.10 3.78
N THR A 2 -20.33 -8.35 2.67
CA THR A 2 -19.75 -8.31 1.34
C THR A 2 -20.43 -7.22 0.54
N TYR A 3 -19.65 -6.35 -0.09
CA TYR A 3 -20.14 -5.30 -0.98
C TYR A 3 -19.60 -5.55 -2.38
N ASN A 4 -20.46 -5.48 -3.38
CA ASN A 4 -20.09 -5.54 -4.79
C ASN A 4 -20.48 -4.23 -5.45
N TYR A 5 -19.52 -3.54 -6.05
CA TYR A 5 -19.76 -2.29 -6.75
C TYR A 5 -18.86 -2.17 -7.97
N LYS A 6 -19.27 -1.31 -8.90
CA LYS A 6 -18.51 -0.95 -10.08
C LYS A 6 -18.31 0.56 -10.08
N VAL A 7 -17.06 0.99 -10.17
CA VAL A 7 -16.70 2.41 -10.18
C VAL A 7 -15.91 2.77 -11.42
N ARG A 8 -15.95 4.04 -11.79
CA ARG A 8 -15.05 4.65 -12.78
C ARG A 8 -14.28 5.76 -12.09
N VAL A 9 -12.94 5.68 -12.11
CA VAL A 9 -12.06 6.69 -11.54
C VAL A 9 -11.32 7.39 -12.68
N PRO A 10 -11.80 8.56 -13.15
CA PRO A 10 -11.12 9.33 -14.18
C PRO A 10 -9.72 9.75 -13.71
N ASN A 11 -8.76 9.77 -14.65
CA ASN A 11 -7.40 10.24 -14.39
C ASN A 11 -6.64 9.47 -13.30
N TYR A 12 -7.02 8.23 -13.01
CA TYR A 12 -6.30 7.38 -12.06
C TYR A 12 -4.85 7.13 -12.49
N ALA A 13 -4.64 6.86 -13.78
CA ALA A 13 -3.31 6.80 -14.38
C ALA A 13 -2.95 8.14 -15.04
N GLN A 14 -1.75 8.63 -14.78
CA GLN A 14 -1.22 9.85 -15.37
C GLN A 14 -0.36 9.52 -16.59
N LYS A 15 -0.65 10.15 -17.72
CA LYS A 15 0.10 9.96 -18.97
C LYS A 15 1.17 11.04 -19.14
N THR A 16 2.41 10.62 -19.36
CA THR A 16 3.54 11.50 -19.72
C THR A 16 4.27 10.92 -20.92
N GLY A 17 4.12 11.52 -22.07
CA GLY A 17 4.69 10.99 -23.33
C GLY A 17 4.15 9.59 -23.63
N LYS A 18 5.05 8.60 -23.72
CA LYS A 18 4.73 7.19 -23.97
C LYS A 18 4.54 6.36 -22.69
N ARG A 19 4.51 6.98 -21.51
CA ARG A 19 4.39 6.31 -20.21
C ARG A 19 3.09 6.63 -19.52
N LEU A 20 2.58 5.64 -18.78
CA LEU A 20 1.49 5.77 -17.83
C LEU A 20 2.02 5.47 -16.44
N PHE A 21 1.73 6.34 -15.49
CA PHE A 21 2.09 6.20 -14.08
C PHE A 21 0.81 6.01 -13.27
N PHE A 22 0.80 5.05 -12.36
CA PHE A 22 -0.32 4.84 -11.46
C PHE A 22 0.13 4.14 -10.16
N GLN A 23 -0.64 4.33 -9.12
CA GLN A 23 -0.46 3.65 -7.84
C GLN A 23 -1.24 2.33 -7.86
N PRO A 24 -0.59 1.15 -7.72
CA PRO A 24 -1.31 -0.12 -7.79
C PRO A 24 -2.15 -0.41 -6.53
N GLY A 25 -1.79 0.15 -5.37
CA GLY A 25 -2.59 0.07 -4.15
C GLY A 25 -3.85 0.92 -4.25
N PHE A 26 -4.87 0.43 -4.97
CA PHE A 26 -6.09 1.19 -5.25
C PHE A 26 -6.82 1.64 -3.98
N PHE A 27 -6.94 0.76 -2.98
CA PHE A 27 -7.64 1.08 -1.74
C PHE A 27 -6.84 2.01 -0.81
N GLU A 28 -5.55 2.18 -1.08
CA GLU A 28 -4.65 3.11 -0.38
C GLU A 28 -4.47 4.44 -1.13
N TYR A 29 -5.09 4.57 -2.31
CA TYR A 29 -4.94 5.76 -3.14
C TYR A 29 -5.46 7.02 -2.45
N GLY A 30 -4.61 8.05 -2.39
CA GLY A 30 -4.95 9.33 -1.77
C GLY A 30 -4.93 9.35 -0.25
N LYS A 31 -4.60 8.24 0.42
CA LYS A 31 -4.38 8.23 1.87
C LYS A 31 -3.05 8.90 2.20
N GLY A 32 -3.07 9.81 3.16
CA GLY A 32 -1.86 10.43 3.71
C GLY A 32 -1.27 9.63 4.87
N ALA A 33 -0.11 10.07 5.35
CA ALA A 33 0.51 9.50 6.54
C ALA A 33 -0.42 9.64 7.77
N LEU A 34 -0.54 8.57 8.56
CA LEU A 34 -1.42 8.54 9.74
C LEU A 34 -0.99 9.56 10.80
N PHE A 35 0.30 9.77 10.96
CA PHE A 35 0.86 10.67 11.95
C PHE A 35 1.60 11.83 11.28
N SER A 36 1.01 13.04 11.29
CA SER A 36 1.61 14.23 10.69
C SER A 36 2.55 15.00 11.64
N SER A 37 2.28 14.95 12.95
CA SER A 37 3.04 15.70 13.94
C SER A 37 4.38 15.05 14.26
N ALA A 38 5.41 15.86 14.53
CA ALA A 38 6.73 15.36 14.94
C ALA A 38 6.73 14.85 16.39
N THR A 39 5.87 15.39 17.24
CA THR A 39 5.78 15.03 18.67
C THR A 39 4.34 14.77 19.09
N ARG A 40 4.15 14.10 20.22
CA ARG A 40 2.83 13.79 20.77
C ARG A 40 2.81 14.01 22.29
N LYS A 41 1.66 14.47 22.79
CA LYS A 41 1.45 14.73 24.24
C LYS A 41 0.78 13.58 24.97
N TYR A 42 0.07 12.72 24.26
CA TYR A 42 -0.74 11.63 24.83
C TYR A 42 -0.37 10.31 24.17
N ASP A 43 -0.54 9.23 24.90
CA ASP A 43 -0.33 7.87 24.43
C ASP A 43 -1.21 7.56 23.20
N ILE A 44 -0.77 6.63 22.38
CA ILE A 44 -1.51 6.18 21.20
C ILE A 44 -2.31 4.95 21.60
N PHE A 45 -3.59 4.99 21.39
CA PHE A 45 -4.48 3.86 21.62
C PHE A 45 -5.17 3.45 20.32
N PHE A 46 -4.79 2.28 19.81
CA PHE A 46 -5.50 1.59 18.74
C PHE A 46 -6.49 0.63 19.41
N HIS A 47 -7.76 0.82 19.23
CA HIS A 47 -8.81 0.10 19.98
C HIS A 47 -8.74 -1.42 19.83
N TYR A 48 -8.17 -1.93 18.74
CA TYR A 48 -8.06 -3.35 18.42
C TYR A 48 -6.93 -3.60 17.40
N PRO A 49 -6.39 -4.81 17.35
CA PRO A 49 -5.53 -5.23 16.24
C PRO A 49 -6.37 -5.38 14.97
N TRP A 50 -5.76 -5.12 13.80
CA TRP A 50 -6.47 -5.32 12.54
C TRP A 50 -5.54 -5.81 11.44
N SER A 51 -6.14 -6.40 10.42
CA SER A 51 -5.46 -6.82 9.20
C SER A 51 -6.27 -6.41 7.98
N GLU A 52 -5.55 -6.18 6.89
CA GLU A 52 -6.12 -5.88 5.58
C GLU A 52 -5.47 -6.78 4.54
N GLU A 53 -6.27 -7.29 3.61
CA GLU A 53 -5.76 -8.07 2.49
C GLU A 53 -6.42 -7.56 1.21
N ASP A 54 -5.60 -7.08 0.27
CA ASP A 54 -6.05 -6.62 -1.04
C ASP A 54 -5.50 -7.55 -2.12
N LYS A 55 -6.37 -7.94 -3.04
CA LYS A 55 -6.04 -8.70 -4.25
C LYS A 55 -6.62 -7.98 -5.44
N ILE A 56 -5.75 -7.40 -6.26
CA ILE A 56 -6.16 -6.56 -7.37
C ILE A 56 -5.57 -7.09 -8.67
N GLU A 57 -6.39 -7.20 -9.70
CA GLU A 57 -5.96 -7.52 -11.05
C GLU A 57 -6.21 -6.31 -11.96
N TYR A 58 -5.15 -5.83 -12.60
CA TYR A 58 -5.21 -4.78 -13.59
C TYR A 58 -5.10 -5.35 -14.99
N THR A 59 -6.14 -5.23 -15.80
CA THR A 59 -6.02 -5.46 -17.24
C THR A 59 -5.28 -4.30 -17.86
N LEU A 60 -4.09 -4.56 -18.40
CA LEU A 60 -3.27 -3.52 -19.01
C LEU A 60 -3.87 -3.04 -20.34
N PRO A 61 -3.81 -1.73 -20.64
CA PRO A 61 -4.31 -1.19 -21.91
C PRO A 61 -3.58 -1.82 -23.11
N ALA A 62 -4.32 -2.06 -24.19
CA ALA A 62 -3.74 -2.56 -25.43
C ALA A 62 -2.59 -1.64 -25.90
N GLY A 63 -1.48 -2.22 -26.34
CA GLY A 63 -0.30 -1.47 -26.76
C GLY A 63 0.60 -0.97 -25.62
N TYR A 64 0.30 -1.31 -24.37
CA TYR A 64 1.17 -1.01 -23.23
C TYR A 64 1.77 -2.29 -22.65
N ALA A 65 2.96 -2.15 -22.08
CA ALA A 65 3.63 -3.18 -21.30
C ALA A 65 4.17 -2.57 -20.00
N LEU A 66 4.40 -3.44 -19.03
CA LEU A 66 5.05 -3.06 -17.80
C LEU A 66 6.49 -2.59 -18.09
N ASP A 67 6.84 -1.39 -17.63
CA ASP A 67 8.20 -0.83 -17.77
C ASP A 67 9.02 -1.06 -16.49
N SER A 68 8.37 -0.91 -15.33
CA SER A 68 8.95 -1.20 -14.01
C SER A 68 7.86 -1.69 -13.07
N ALA A 69 8.18 -2.73 -12.31
CA ALA A 69 7.29 -3.37 -11.33
C ALA A 69 8.07 -3.96 -10.15
N ASP A 70 8.92 -3.15 -9.56
CA ASP A 70 9.62 -3.58 -8.36
C ASP A 70 8.65 -3.51 -7.16
N SER A 71 8.43 -4.65 -6.52
CA SER A 71 7.67 -4.67 -5.27
C SER A 71 8.45 -3.95 -4.17
N PRO A 72 7.82 -3.13 -3.34
CA PRO A 72 8.44 -2.62 -2.13
C PRO A 72 8.98 -3.75 -1.26
N ALA A 73 10.10 -3.52 -0.58
CA ALA A 73 10.62 -4.49 0.37
C ALA A 73 9.59 -4.74 1.49
N PRO A 74 9.41 -6.00 1.93
CA PRO A 74 8.48 -6.30 3.01
C PRO A 74 8.93 -5.62 4.32
N ILE A 75 7.97 -5.13 5.06
CA ILE A 75 8.18 -4.51 6.36
C ILE A 75 7.70 -5.50 7.42
N ASN A 76 8.60 -5.93 8.29
CA ASN A 76 8.29 -6.86 9.37
C ASN A 76 8.89 -6.33 10.68
N ASP A 77 8.04 -6.13 11.68
CA ASP A 77 8.50 -5.84 13.02
C ASP A 77 9.06 -7.12 13.69
N PRO A 78 10.29 -7.09 14.24
CA PRO A 78 10.86 -8.23 14.95
C PRO A 78 9.99 -8.72 16.12
N GLY A 79 9.28 -7.83 16.79
CA GLY A 79 8.33 -8.13 17.85
C GLY A 79 6.99 -8.69 17.36
N LYS A 80 6.81 -8.84 16.03
CA LYS A 80 5.56 -9.31 15.41
C LYS A 80 4.34 -8.44 15.75
N ILE A 81 4.56 -7.16 15.98
CA ILE A 81 3.50 -6.18 16.24
C ILE A 81 2.86 -5.72 14.93
N ALA A 82 3.67 -5.60 13.88
CA ALA A 82 3.23 -5.08 12.60
C ALA A 82 3.93 -5.77 11.42
N SER A 83 3.24 -5.85 10.29
CA SER A 83 3.83 -6.29 9.03
C SER A 83 3.11 -5.68 7.83
N LEU A 84 3.83 -5.45 6.74
CA LEU A 84 3.30 -5.14 5.42
C LEU A 84 4.09 -5.91 4.37
N GLU A 85 3.39 -6.68 3.56
CA GLU A 85 3.93 -7.37 2.41
C GLU A 85 3.15 -6.99 1.16
N ILE A 86 3.86 -6.53 0.13
CA ILE A 86 3.29 -6.22 -1.18
C ILE A 86 4.02 -7.06 -2.21
N THR A 87 3.27 -7.86 -2.97
CA THR A 87 3.81 -8.63 -4.08
C THR A 87 3.13 -8.23 -5.38
N MET A 88 3.91 -8.14 -6.44
CA MET A 88 3.43 -7.79 -7.76
C MET A 88 3.98 -8.77 -8.81
N GLY A 89 3.16 -9.07 -9.81
CA GLY A 89 3.55 -9.95 -10.89
C GLY A 89 2.65 -9.77 -12.11
N THR A 90 3.13 -10.21 -13.27
CA THR A 90 2.33 -10.21 -14.49
C THR A 90 2.06 -11.65 -14.96
N THR A 91 0.94 -11.83 -15.65
CA THR A 91 0.69 -13.08 -16.37
C THR A 91 1.72 -13.30 -17.48
N ALA A 92 1.90 -14.54 -17.92
CA ALA A 92 2.90 -14.91 -18.92
C ALA A 92 2.78 -14.13 -20.25
N ASN A 93 1.57 -13.71 -20.63
CA ASN A 93 1.33 -12.86 -21.79
C ASN A 93 1.48 -11.35 -21.51
N GLY A 94 1.78 -10.97 -20.27
CA GLY A 94 1.95 -9.59 -19.87
C GLY A 94 0.68 -8.72 -19.91
N GLY A 95 -0.50 -9.34 -20.05
CA GLY A 95 -1.78 -8.61 -20.20
C GLY A 95 -2.48 -8.25 -18.89
N ILE A 96 -2.14 -8.93 -17.80
CA ILE A 96 -2.70 -8.70 -16.48
C ILE A 96 -1.56 -8.49 -15.50
N LEU A 97 -1.64 -7.42 -14.73
CA LEU A 97 -0.81 -7.20 -13.56
C LEU A 97 -1.62 -7.61 -12.33
N ARG A 98 -1.01 -8.40 -11.45
CA ARG A 98 -1.53 -8.76 -10.14
C ARG A 98 -0.80 -7.96 -9.06
N TYR A 99 -1.57 -7.48 -8.11
CA TYR A 99 -1.10 -6.78 -6.93
C TYR A 99 -1.77 -7.42 -5.71
N ASP A 100 -0.96 -7.96 -4.82
CA ASP A 100 -1.39 -8.55 -3.56
C ASP A 100 -0.74 -7.78 -2.41
N ARG A 101 -1.56 -7.29 -1.47
CA ARG A 101 -1.14 -6.57 -0.28
C ARG A 101 -1.68 -7.27 0.96
N LYS A 102 -0.81 -7.50 1.93
CA LYS A 102 -1.17 -8.02 3.25
C LYS A 102 -0.60 -7.10 4.31
N PHE A 103 -1.48 -6.55 5.11
CA PHE A 103 -1.14 -5.68 6.23
C PHE A 103 -1.65 -6.27 7.53
N PHE A 104 -0.87 -6.12 8.58
CA PHE A 104 -1.26 -6.48 9.94
C PHE A 104 -0.67 -5.50 10.94
N PHE A 105 -1.46 -5.13 11.97
CA PHE A 105 -1.00 -4.31 13.09
C PHE A 105 -1.69 -4.70 14.40
N GLY A 106 -0.96 -4.57 15.54
CA GLY A 106 -1.48 -4.83 16.87
C GLY A 106 -1.20 -6.24 17.39
N GLY A 107 -0.15 -6.91 16.86
CA GLY A 107 0.24 -8.24 17.31
C GLY A 107 0.62 -8.28 18.79
N ASN A 108 0.44 -9.46 19.40
CA ASN A 108 0.75 -9.72 20.81
C ASN A 108 0.02 -8.79 21.81
N GLY A 109 -1.17 -8.28 21.43
CA GLY A 109 -1.94 -7.35 22.26
C GLY A 109 -1.35 -5.94 22.35
N ASN A 110 -0.43 -5.58 21.46
CA ASN A 110 0.18 -4.25 21.42
C ASN A 110 -0.68 -3.27 20.61
N TYR A 111 -1.59 -2.62 21.27
CA TYR A 111 -2.46 -1.56 20.71
C TYR A 111 -2.47 -0.28 21.56
N LEU A 112 -1.74 -0.26 22.69
CA LEU A 112 -1.49 0.93 23.50
C LEU A 112 0.02 1.21 23.52
N PHE A 113 0.42 2.39 23.06
CA PHE A 113 1.81 2.81 22.98
C PHE A 113 2.01 4.11 23.75
N PRO A 114 2.95 4.12 24.71
CA PRO A 114 3.28 5.35 25.44
C PRO A 114 3.89 6.39 24.50
N THR A 115 3.82 7.64 24.88
CA THR A 115 4.41 8.76 24.13
C THR A 115 5.90 8.56 23.80
N SER A 116 6.64 7.86 24.67
CA SER A 116 8.04 7.49 24.43
C SER A 116 8.26 6.57 23.23
N SER A 117 7.24 5.83 22.81
CA SER A 117 7.27 4.95 21.63
C SER A 117 6.76 5.64 20.36
N TYR A 118 6.34 6.89 20.45
CA TYR A 118 5.69 7.59 19.34
C TYR A 118 6.54 7.63 18.07
N GLU A 119 7.82 7.95 18.20
CA GLU A 119 8.74 8.06 17.07
C GLU A 119 8.86 6.72 16.32
N ALA A 120 8.98 5.61 17.05
CA ALA A 120 9.06 4.27 16.45
C ALA A 120 7.76 3.87 15.77
N VAL A 121 6.60 4.10 16.41
CA VAL A 121 5.28 3.82 15.81
C VAL A 121 5.07 4.67 14.57
N LYS A 122 5.38 5.97 14.64
CA LYS A 122 5.29 6.87 13.48
C LYS A 122 6.16 6.37 12.33
N ALA A 123 7.40 5.97 12.59
CA ALA A 123 8.32 5.47 11.56
C ALA A 123 7.76 4.24 10.83
N TYR A 124 7.11 3.31 11.53
CA TYR A 124 6.42 2.19 10.88
C TYR A 124 5.29 2.66 9.98
N PHE A 125 4.40 3.54 10.45
CA PHE A 125 3.29 4.03 9.64
C PHE A 125 3.74 4.89 8.46
N ASP A 126 4.83 5.64 8.60
CA ASP A 126 5.45 6.37 7.49
C ASP A 126 6.03 5.39 6.45
N ALA A 127 6.65 4.29 6.90
CA ALA A 127 7.17 3.25 6.02
C ALA A 127 6.03 2.50 5.29
N PHE A 128 4.92 2.19 5.97
CA PHE A 128 3.73 1.61 5.36
C PHE A 128 3.16 2.55 4.29
N ASN A 129 2.96 3.82 4.63
CA ASN A 129 2.46 4.81 3.68
C ASN A 129 3.37 4.95 2.46
N LYS A 130 4.69 4.95 2.65
CA LYS A 130 5.66 4.98 1.55
C LYS A 130 5.55 3.75 0.64
N ALA A 131 5.38 2.57 1.22
CA ALA A 131 5.21 1.34 0.45
C ALA A 131 3.86 1.32 -0.30
N ASP A 132 2.78 1.73 0.35
CA ASP A 132 1.42 1.79 -0.21
C ASP A 132 1.27 2.84 -1.31
N THR A 133 2.02 3.94 -1.25
CA THR A 133 2.04 4.99 -2.28
C THR A 133 3.02 4.73 -3.42
N HIS A 134 3.59 3.52 -3.48
CA HIS A 134 4.46 3.09 -4.55
C HIS A 134 3.79 3.28 -5.93
N SER A 135 4.56 3.77 -6.91
CA SER A 135 4.06 4.04 -8.25
C SER A 135 4.65 3.06 -9.26
N MET A 136 3.82 2.60 -10.17
CA MET A 136 4.20 1.75 -11.29
C MET A 136 4.19 2.50 -12.61
N THR A 137 4.98 2.00 -13.55
CA THR A 137 5.08 2.58 -14.89
C THR A 137 4.75 1.56 -15.97
N LEU A 138 3.84 1.92 -16.86
CA LEU A 138 3.63 1.24 -18.12
C LEU A 138 4.24 2.05 -19.25
N ARG A 139 4.82 1.36 -20.23
CA ARG A 139 5.38 1.95 -21.45
C ARG A 139 4.57 1.52 -22.67
N GLN A 140 4.30 2.44 -23.57
CA GLN A 140 3.74 2.14 -24.89
C GLN A 140 4.76 1.36 -25.70
N LYS A 141 4.33 0.25 -26.29
CA LYS A 141 5.13 -0.61 -27.19
C LYS A 141 5.47 0.09 -28.49
#